data_0886b2641344cdeaece750070f3e5f21
#
_entry.id   0886b2641344cdeaece750070f3e5f21
#
_cell.length_a   1.000
_cell.length_b   1.000
_cell.length_c   1.000
_cell.angle_alpha   90.00
_cell.angle_beta   90.00
_cell.angle_gamma   90.00
#
_symmetry.space_group_name_H-M   'P 1'
#
loop_
_entity.id
_entity.type
_entity.pdbx_description
1 polymer ?
#
loop_
_entity_poly.entity_id
_entity_poly.type
_entity_poly.pdbx_seq_one_letter_code
_entity_poly.pdbx_strand_id
1 'polypeptide(L)'
;MQDAFSREELEVFDQRVRKEFPSISYVCELKIDGLSISLTYENGVLVTGATRGDGSVGEDITENLKRVKDIPLVLPEPVNITVRGECYMPRASFDRVNQIRQENGEPEFANPRNAAAGTLRQLDTKIVAKRNLATFMYQEVSPTDQSSQEGVLEKLARLGFVVNQERVLAEDMEQIWDFIQKVAQLREDLPYDIDGIVIKVNDLAVQEELGFTVKAPKWAVAYKFPAEEKEAKILSVDWTVGRTGVVTPTANLTPVQLAGTTVSRATLHNVDYIAEKDIHQDDTVIVYKAGDIIPAVLRVVKDKRVSDQALAIPTQCPSCQSELLHFEDEVALRCINPLCPAQMKEGLNHFASRDAMNITGLGPAVVEKLFAAQLVEDVAGIYRLTVEDLLTLEGFKEKSAEKLYEAIQASKENSAEKLLFGLGIRHVGSKVSQILLQEFHDIDQLATADPERIASIDSLGMVVAESLKRYFAQEGSKRLLQELKEASVNMAYLGEKVAADAALSGMTVVLTGKLERLTRSEAKAKLESLGAKVTGSVSKKTDLVVAGSDAGSKLTKAQELGIQVEDEAWLESL
;
A
#
# COMPACT_ATOMS: atom_id res chain seq x y z
N MET A 1 -6.11 1.15 -4.97
CA MET A 1 -7.38 1.14 -5.71
C MET A 1 -8.26 0.12 -5.02
N GLN A 2 -9.57 0.31 -4.99
CA GLN A 2 -10.52 -0.68 -4.47
C GLN A 2 -10.69 -1.78 -5.52
N ASP A 3 -10.74 -3.05 -5.11
CA ASP A 3 -11.00 -4.16 -6.01
C ASP A 3 -12.50 -4.49 -6.03
N ALA A 4 -12.99 -4.95 -7.18
CA ALA A 4 -14.32 -5.50 -7.40
C ALA A 4 -14.20 -6.86 -8.12
N PHE A 5 -15.00 -7.84 -7.70
CA PHE A 5 -14.94 -9.23 -8.20
C PHE A 5 -16.23 -9.66 -8.91
N SER A 6 -17.24 -8.81 -8.92
CA SER A 6 -18.52 -9.09 -9.55
C SER A 6 -19.10 -7.85 -10.24
N ARG A 7 -20.12 -8.08 -11.08
CA ARG A 7 -20.88 -7.02 -11.73
C ARG A 7 -21.63 -6.16 -10.69
N GLU A 8 -22.18 -6.79 -9.68
CA GLU A 8 -22.94 -6.13 -8.62
C GLU A 8 -22.04 -5.15 -7.84
N GLU A 9 -20.79 -5.51 -7.57
CA GLU A 9 -19.83 -4.63 -6.90
C GLU A 9 -19.46 -3.41 -7.77
N LEU A 10 -19.37 -3.61 -9.10
CA LEU A 10 -19.18 -2.50 -10.05
C LEU A 10 -20.40 -1.59 -10.11
N GLU A 11 -21.61 -2.15 -10.07
CA GLU A 11 -22.86 -1.37 -10.01
C GLU A 11 -22.94 -0.51 -8.75
N VAL A 12 -22.49 -1.01 -7.60
CA VAL A 12 -22.38 -0.23 -6.36
C VAL A 12 -21.40 0.94 -6.52
N PHE A 13 -20.27 0.72 -7.20
CA PHE A 13 -19.31 1.78 -7.51
C PHE A 13 -19.96 2.84 -8.42
N ASP A 14 -20.59 2.45 -9.52
CA ASP A 14 -21.24 3.33 -10.48
C ASP A 14 -22.38 4.15 -9.83
N GLN A 15 -23.26 3.51 -9.06
CA GLN A 15 -24.34 4.18 -8.33
C GLN A 15 -23.81 5.23 -7.36
N ARG A 16 -22.72 4.94 -6.65
CA ARG A 16 -22.09 5.89 -5.75
C ARG A 16 -21.60 7.14 -6.49
N VAL A 17 -20.94 6.95 -7.64
CA VAL A 17 -20.41 8.06 -8.43
C VAL A 17 -21.53 8.85 -9.10
N ARG A 18 -22.50 8.17 -9.74
CA ARG A 18 -23.64 8.82 -10.43
C ARG A 18 -24.61 9.52 -9.49
N LYS A 19 -24.63 9.18 -8.22
CA LYS A 19 -25.42 9.91 -7.21
C LYS A 19 -24.98 11.37 -7.09
N GLU A 20 -23.70 11.65 -7.26
CA GLU A 20 -23.14 13.00 -7.20
C GLU A 20 -22.98 13.59 -8.62
N PHE A 21 -22.68 12.75 -9.60
CA PHE A 21 -22.39 13.13 -11.00
C PHE A 21 -23.22 12.26 -11.97
N PRO A 22 -24.48 12.59 -12.25
CA PRO A 22 -25.37 11.73 -13.05
C PRO A 22 -24.91 11.47 -14.50
N SER A 23 -24.21 12.44 -15.10
CA SER A 23 -23.77 12.37 -16.50
C SER A 23 -22.26 12.22 -16.57
N ILE A 24 -21.76 10.99 -16.43
CA ILE A 24 -20.35 10.66 -16.53
C ILE A 24 -20.09 9.53 -17.49
N SER A 25 -18.87 9.47 -18.02
CA SER A 25 -18.30 8.35 -18.75
C SER A 25 -17.09 7.79 -18.02
N TYR A 26 -16.72 6.58 -18.38
CA TYR A 26 -15.59 5.87 -17.81
C TYR A 26 -14.61 5.46 -18.89
N VAL A 27 -13.31 5.52 -18.59
CA VAL A 27 -12.28 4.85 -19.39
C VAL A 27 -11.94 3.53 -18.73
N CYS A 28 -12.13 2.44 -19.46
CA CYS A 28 -11.76 1.09 -19.04
C CYS A 28 -10.44 0.70 -19.70
N GLU A 29 -9.45 0.41 -18.90
CA GLU A 29 -8.07 0.09 -19.30
C GLU A 29 -7.68 -1.30 -18.78
N LEU A 30 -6.80 -2.01 -19.50
CA LEU A 30 -6.25 -3.27 -19.01
C LEU A 30 -5.39 -3.04 -17.78
N LYS A 31 -5.58 -3.86 -16.75
CA LYS A 31 -4.73 -3.89 -15.56
C LYS A 31 -3.54 -4.81 -15.83
N ILE A 32 -2.44 -4.23 -16.25
CA ILE A 32 -1.21 -4.94 -16.60
C ILE A 32 -0.59 -5.53 -15.33
N ASP A 33 -0.16 -6.78 -15.38
CA ASP A 33 0.53 -7.44 -14.28
C ASP A 33 2.04 -7.25 -14.37
N GLY A 34 2.52 -6.15 -13.80
CA GLY A 34 3.91 -5.72 -13.85
C GLY A 34 4.38 -5.03 -12.58
N LEU A 35 5.36 -4.13 -12.72
CA LEU A 35 5.87 -3.27 -11.67
C LEU A 35 5.54 -1.81 -12.01
N SER A 36 4.85 -1.12 -11.12
CA SER A 36 4.54 0.30 -11.33
C SER A 36 5.80 1.15 -11.25
N ILE A 37 5.96 2.02 -12.25
CA ILE A 37 7.09 2.94 -12.41
C ILE A 37 6.59 4.37 -12.58
N SER A 38 7.44 5.32 -12.21
CA SER A 38 7.28 6.75 -12.47
C SER A 38 8.48 7.27 -13.24
N LEU A 39 8.24 8.09 -14.27
CA LEU A 39 9.27 8.71 -15.10
C LEU A 39 9.10 10.22 -15.04
N THR A 40 10.15 10.94 -14.70
CA THR A 40 10.16 12.40 -14.67
C THR A 40 11.05 12.94 -15.79
N TYR A 41 10.51 13.86 -16.56
CA TYR A 41 11.20 14.55 -17.64
C TYR A 41 11.28 16.04 -17.35
N GLU A 42 12.45 16.62 -17.61
CA GLU A 42 12.69 18.06 -17.58
C GLU A 42 13.14 18.52 -18.97
N ASN A 43 12.47 19.53 -19.51
CA ASN A 43 12.70 20.00 -20.87
C ASN A 43 12.70 18.85 -21.92
N GLY A 44 11.82 17.86 -21.71
CA GLY A 44 11.71 16.68 -22.57
C GLY A 44 12.78 15.62 -22.37
N VAL A 45 13.73 15.77 -21.44
CA VAL A 45 14.80 14.79 -21.17
C VAL A 45 14.47 13.98 -19.93
N LEU A 46 14.61 12.64 -19.98
CA LEU A 46 14.41 11.77 -18.83
C LEU A 46 15.49 12.03 -17.76
N VAL A 47 15.07 12.54 -16.60
CA VAL A 47 15.97 12.84 -15.47
C VAL A 47 15.86 11.81 -14.36
N THR A 48 14.66 11.31 -14.05
CA THR A 48 14.44 10.35 -12.96
C THR A 48 13.46 9.25 -13.37
N GLY A 49 13.82 8.02 -13.03
CA GLY A 49 12.93 6.87 -13.11
C GLY A 49 12.90 6.13 -11.78
N ALA A 50 11.72 5.94 -11.20
CA ALA A 50 11.57 5.37 -9.87
C ALA A 50 10.52 4.26 -9.79
N THR A 51 10.64 3.35 -8.83
CA THR A 51 9.57 2.43 -8.45
C THR A 51 8.47 3.16 -7.68
N ARG A 52 7.31 2.53 -7.52
CA ARG A 52 6.19 3.11 -6.75
C ARG A 52 6.55 3.39 -5.28
N GLY A 53 7.42 2.57 -4.66
CA GLY A 53 7.73 2.65 -3.23
C GLY A 53 6.47 2.56 -2.35
N ASP A 54 6.38 3.42 -1.35
CA ASP A 54 5.22 3.58 -0.46
C ASP A 54 4.12 4.49 -1.05
N GLY A 55 4.33 5.01 -2.25
CA GLY A 55 3.45 5.95 -2.93
C GLY A 55 3.96 7.39 -2.93
N SER A 56 4.89 7.74 -2.03
CA SER A 56 5.54 9.06 -1.92
C SER A 56 7.04 8.97 -2.23
N VAL A 57 7.71 7.94 -1.73
CA VAL A 57 9.16 7.71 -1.95
C VAL A 57 9.35 6.35 -2.62
N GLY A 58 9.98 6.34 -3.78
CA GLY A 58 10.32 5.15 -4.54
C GLY A 58 11.84 4.93 -4.61
N GLU A 59 12.23 3.76 -5.07
CA GLU A 59 13.61 3.38 -5.35
C GLU A 59 14.03 4.01 -6.68
N ASP A 60 15.14 4.74 -6.73
CA ASP A 60 15.71 5.24 -7.98
C ASP A 60 16.26 4.08 -8.81
N ILE A 61 15.67 3.88 -9.98
CA ILE A 61 16.06 2.87 -10.97
C ILE A 61 16.29 3.49 -12.35
N THR A 62 16.64 4.76 -12.39
CA THR A 62 16.78 5.56 -13.62
C THR A 62 17.68 4.86 -14.65
N GLU A 63 18.87 4.40 -14.23
CA GLU A 63 19.82 3.78 -15.14
C GLU A 63 19.31 2.44 -15.71
N ASN A 64 18.49 1.72 -14.97
CA ASN A 64 17.83 0.51 -15.42
C ASN A 64 16.70 0.81 -16.41
N LEU A 65 15.86 1.80 -16.11
CA LEU A 65 14.77 2.21 -16.98
C LEU A 65 15.26 2.80 -18.31
N LYS A 66 16.42 3.47 -18.34
CA LYS A 66 17.07 3.91 -19.58
C LYS A 66 17.45 2.75 -20.53
N ARG A 67 17.45 1.50 -20.05
CA ARG A 67 17.72 0.29 -20.88
C ARG A 67 16.44 -0.36 -21.43
N VAL A 68 15.27 0.11 -21.03
CA VAL A 68 13.99 -0.35 -21.55
C VAL A 68 13.72 0.39 -22.86
N LYS A 69 13.56 -0.35 -23.96
CA LYS A 69 13.64 0.21 -25.32
C LYS A 69 12.48 1.14 -25.70
N ASP A 70 11.32 0.94 -25.11
CA ASP A 70 10.10 1.71 -25.36
C ASP A 70 9.93 2.92 -24.43
N ILE A 71 10.91 3.17 -23.57
CA ILE A 71 10.98 4.42 -22.78
C ILE A 71 11.77 5.45 -23.58
N PRO A 72 11.15 6.55 -24.04
CA PRO A 72 11.85 7.62 -24.73
C PRO A 72 12.82 8.33 -23.77
N LEU A 73 14.11 8.42 -24.15
CA LEU A 73 15.10 9.19 -23.37
C LEU A 73 14.93 10.70 -23.57
N VAL A 74 14.41 11.09 -24.73
CA VAL A 74 14.08 12.46 -25.09
C VAL A 74 12.71 12.47 -25.75
N LEU A 75 11.81 13.29 -25.24
CA LEU A 75 10.48 13.49 -25.79
C LEU A 75 10.51 14.38 -27.05
N PRO A 76 9.53 14.29 -27.96
CA PRO A 76 9.45 15.14 -29.13
C PRO A 76 9.19 16.62 -28.81
N GLU A 77 8.72 16.93 -27.61
CA GLU A 77 8.42 18.27 -27.13
C GLU A 77 9.22 18.56 -25.83
N PRO A 78 9.75 19.78 -25.62
CA PRO A 78 10.52 20.14 -24.43
C PRO A 78 9.59 20.45 -23.23
N VAL A 79 8.90 19.45 -22.76
CA VAL A 79 7.94 19.56 -21.64
C VAL A 79 8.54 19.07 -20.34
N ASN A 80 8.08 19.64 -19.20
CA ASN A 80 8.31 19.12 -17.88
C ASN A 80 7.10 18.25 -17.50
N ILE A 81 7.30 16.96 -17.35
CA ILE A 81 6.21 16.02 -17.11
C ILE A 81 6.65 14.85 -16.23
N THR A 82 5.80 14.46 -15.31
CA THR A 82 5.95 13.19 -14.58
C THR A 82 4.81 12.26 -14.97
N VAL A 83 5.18 11.10 -15.48
CA VAL A 83 4.22 10.07 -15.94
C VAL A 83 4.35 8.80 -15.11
N ARG A 84 3.26 8.08 -14.98
CA ARG A 84 3.20 6.77 -14.31
C ARG A 84 2.74 5.71 -15.28
N GLY A 85 3.34 4.53 -15.16
CA GLY A 85 3.03 3.38 -15.99
C GLY A 85 3.34 2.07 -15.28
N GLU A 86 3.20 0.99 -16.04
CA GLU A 86 3.57 -0.35 -15.62
C GLU A 86 4.71 -0.86 -16.51
N CYS A 87 5.80 -1.32 -15.88
CA CYS A 87 6.87 -2.05 -16.57
C CYS A 87 6.64 -3.55 -16.37
N TYR A 88 6.61 -4.28 -17.47
CA TYR A 88 6.29 -5.69 -17.49
C TYR A 88 7.28 -6.50 -18.34
N MET A 89 7.26 -7.80 -18.19
CA MET A 89 8.02 -8.71 -19.05
C MET A 89 7.05 -9.39 -20.02
N PRO A 90 7.19 -9.19 -21.34
CA PRO A 90 6.42 -9.94 -22.34
C PRO A 90 6.60 -11.45 -22.17
N ARG A 91 5.54 -12.25 -22.41
CA ARG A 91 5.57 -13.73 -22.25
C ARG A 91 6.75 -14.37 -23.00
N ALA A 92 6.98 -13.99 -24.25
CA ALA A 92 8.10 -14.49 -25.04
C ALA A 92 9.48 -14.15 -24.43
N SER A 93 9.60 -12.99 -23.77
CA SER A 93 10.82 -12.62 -23.04
C SER A 93 10.97 -13.44 -21.75
N PHE A 94 9.89 -13.69 -21.06
CA PHE A 94 9.85 -14.51 -19.85
C PHE A 94 10.29 -15.95 -20.13
N ASP A 95 9.74 -16.58 -21.15
CA ASP A 95 10.08 -17.94 -21.57
C ASP A 95 11.57 -18.05 -21.92
N ARG A 96 12.08 -17.09 -22.69
CA ARG A 96 13.50 -17.02 -23.05
C ARG A 96 14.41 -16.84 -21.83
N VAL A 97 14.02 -15.98 -20.89
CA VAL A 97 14.81 -15.75 -19.66
C VAL A 97 14.85 -17.01 -18.82
N ASN A 98 13.74 -17.72 -18.65
CA ASN A 98 13.68 -18.96 -17.88
C ASN A 98 14.45 -20.09 -18.58
N GLN A 99 14.38 -20.19 -19.90
CA GLN A 99 15.22 -21.15 -20.63
C GLN A 99 16.72 -20.94 -20.37
N ILE A 100 17.21 -19.68 -20.43
CA ILE A 100 18.60 -19.35 -20.14
C ILE A 100 18.98 -19.70 -18.69
N ARG A 101 18.08 -19.44 -17.72
CA ARG A 101 18.30 -19.77 -16.32
C ARG A 101 18.40 -21.29 -16.11
N GLN A 102 17.52 -22.04 -16.76
CA GLN A 102 17.54 -23.51 -16.74
C GLN A 102 18.85 -24.05 -17.31
N GLU A 103 19.31 -23.54 -18.45
CA GLU A 103 20.59 -23.91 -19.06
C GLU A 103 21.80 -23.61 -18.15
N ASN A 104 21.71 -22.55 -17.32
CA ASN A 104 22.73 -22.18 -16.35
C ASN A 104 22.58 -22.88 -14.98
N GLY A 105 21.56 -23.72 -14.78
CA GLY A 105 21.28 -24.37 -13.50
C GLY A 105 20.78 -23.40 -12.42
N GLU A 106 20.21 -22.24 -12.81
CA GLU A 106 19.64 -21.24 -11.92
C GLU A 106 18.15 -21.49 -11.70
N PRO A 107 17.57 -21.13 -10.54
CA PRO A 107 16.13 -21.21 -10.32
C PRO A 107 15.37 -20.35 -11.31
N GLU A 108 14.31 -20.86 -11.92
CA GLU A 108 13.43 -20.12 -12.81
C GLU A 108 12.66 -19.03 -12.07
N PHE A 109 12.27 -17.96 -12.77
CA PHE A 109 11.30 -17.02 -12.26
C PHE A 109 9.90 -17.63 -12.25
N ALA A 110 9.14 -17.38 -11.19
CA ALA A 110 7.82 -17.96 -11.01
C ALA A 110 6.75 -17.38 -11.95
N ASN A 111 6.86 -16.09 -12.31
CA ASN A 111 5.93 -15.40 -13.20
C ASN A 111 6.59 -14.17 -13.83
N PRO A 112 5.99 -13.61 -14.92
CA PRO A 112 6.52 -12.44 -15.62
C PRO A 112 6.66 -11.19 -14.74
N ARG A 113 5.73 -10.94 -13.80
CA ARG A 113 5.79 -9.83 -12.86
C ARG A 113 7.04 -9.88 -11.97
N ASN A 114 7.30 -11.04 -11.34
CA ASN A 114 8.49 -11.24 -10.51
C ASN A 114 9.78 -11.13 -11.32
N ALA A 115 9.76 -11.63 -12.57
CA ALA A 115 10.87 -11.50 -13.49
C ALA A 115 11.16 -10.05 -13.87
N ALA A 116 10.11 -9.24 -14.13
CA ALA A 116 10.24 -7.81 -14.41
C ALA A 116 10.80 -7.06 -13.20
N ALA A 117 10.21 -7.25 -12.01
CA ALA A 117 10.65 -6.62 -10.77
C ALA A 117 12.09 -6.97 -10.41
N GLY A 118 12.47 -8.26 -10.50
CA GLY A 118 13.83 -8.73 -10.25
C GLY A 118 14.83 -8.22 -11.30
N THR A 119 14.37 -7.94 -12.53
CA THR A 119 15.21 -7.36 -13.58
C THR A 119 15.49 -5.89 -13.34
N LEU A 120 14.48 -5.09 -12.99
CA LEU A 120 14.64 -3.66 -12.73
C LEU A 120 15.50 -3.35 -11.49
N ARG A 121 15.75 -4.32 -10.63
CA ARG A 121 16.61 -4.20 -9.44
C ARG A 121 18.03 -4.73 -9.64
N GLN A 122 18.40 -5.09 -10.87
CA GLN A 122 19.76 -5.55 -11.16
C GLN A 122 20.77 -4.39 -11.07
N LEU A 123 21.93 -4.65 -10.47
CA LEU A 123 23.02 -3.67 -10.41
C LEU A 123 23.70 -3.50 -11.78
N ASP A 124 23.78 -4.57 -12.57
CA ASP A 124 24.29 -4.49 -13.95
C ASP A 124 23.14 -4.20 -14.94
N THR A 125 23.12 -2.98 -15.44
CA THR A 125 22.11 -2.52 -16.41
C THR A 125 22.13 -3.29 -17.74
N LYS A 126 23.22 -3.98 -18.08
CA LYS A 126 23.31 -4.84 -19.27
C LYS A 126 22.37 -6.04 -19.18
N ILE A 127 22.09 -6.52 -17.98
CA ILE A 127 21.11 -7.59 -17.74
C ILE A 127 19.71 -7.10 -18.11
N VAL A 128 19.35 -5.86 -17.71
CA VAL A 128 18.06 -5.24 -18.04
C VAL A 128 17.89 -5.15 -19.57
N ALA A 129 18.91 -4.65 -20.27
CA ALA A 129 18.89 -4.53 -21.72
C ALA A 129 18.66 -5.87 -22.45
N LYS A 130 19.20 -6.98 -21.91
CA LYS A 130 19.08 -8.32 -22.49
C LYS A 130 17.71 -8.97 -22.25
N ARG A 131 17.04 -8.61 -21.16
CA ARG A 131 15.77 -9.24 -20.74
C ARG A 131 14.52 -8.64 -21.38
N ASN A 132 14.68 -7.58 -22.18
CA ASN A 132 13.68 -7.06 -23.10
C ASN A 132 12.32 -6.76 -22.40
N LEU A 133 12.36 -5.91 -21.37
CA LEU A 133 11.17 -5.39 -20.71
C LEU A 133 10.42 -4.42 -21.62
N ALA A 134 9.14 -4.24 -21.35
CA ALA A 134 8.26 -3.30 -22.04
C ALA A 134 7.44 -2.48 -21.02
N THR A 135 6.82 -1.39 -21.47
CA THR A 135 6.06 -0.49 -20.62
C THR A 135 4.73 -0.08 -21.23
N PHE A 136 3.75 0.21 -20.39
CA PHE A 136 2.55 0.96 -20.74
C PHE A 136 2.39 2.14 -19.79
N MET A 137 2.34 3.37 -20.33
CA MET A 137 2.03 4.56 -19.55
C MET A 137 0.52 4.79 -19.53
N TYR A 138 -0.02 5.14 -18.35
CA TYR A 138 -1.46 5.25 -18.15
C TYR A 138 -1.90 6.46 -17.31
N GLN A 139 -0.96 7.28 -16.83
CA GLN A 139 -1.28 8.46 -16.02
C GLN A 139 -0.23 9.54 -16.17
N GLU A 140 -0.66 10.79 -16.27
CA GLU A 140 0.13 11.97 -15.97
C GLU A 140 -0.01 12.31 -14.47
N VAL A 141 1.11 12.47 -13.76
CA VAL A 141 1.13 12.77 -12.32
C VAL A 141 1.30 14.27 -12.07
N SER A 142 2.08 14.93 -12.94
CA SER A 142 2.19 16.40 -12.96
C SER A 142 0.87 17.05 -13.34
N PRO A 143 0.68 18.35 -13.03
CA PRO A 143 -0.48 19.09 -13.52
C PRO A 143 -0.65 18.95 -15.02
N THR A 144 -1.85 18.63 -15.48
CA THR A 144 -2.15 18.40 -16.89
C THR A 144 -3.06 19.46 -17.46
N ASP A 145 -2.89 19.76 -18.76
CA ASP A 145 -3.76 20.62 -19.56
C ASP A 145 -4.98 19.85 -20.14
N GLN A 146 -5.07 18.56 -19.87
CA GLN A 146 -6.17 17.71 -20.34
C GLN A 146 -7.38 17.79 -19.40
N SER A 147 -8.57 17.67 -19.95
CA SER A 147 -9.83 17.62 -19.18
C SER A 147 -10.32 16.19 -18.92
N SER A 148 -9.74 15.20 -19.59
CA SER A 148 -10.21 13.82 -19.54
C SER A 148 -9.07 12.80 -19.47
N GLN A 149 -9.34 11.63 -18.88
CA GLN A 149 -8.42 10.50 -18.85
C GLN A 149 -8.05 10.01 -20.26
N GLU A 150 -9.02 9.97 -21.19
CA GLU A 150 -8.76 9.62 -22.59
C GLU A 150 -7.81 10.64 -23.23
N GLY A 151 -8.02 11.93 -23.01
CA GLY A 151 -7.12 12.99 -23.47
C GLY A 151 -5.70 12.85 -22.90
N VAL A 152 -5.55 12.44 -21.64
CA VAL A 152 -4.23 12.14 -21.06
C VAL A 152 -3.57 10.99 -21.80
N LEU A 153 -4.27 9.89 -22.08
CA LEU A 153 -3.72 8.75 -22.81
C LEU A 153 -3.29 9.14 -24.23
N GLU A 154 -4.08 9.96 -24.93
CA GLU A 154 -3.72 10.50 -26.25
C GLU A 154 -2.49 11.42 -26.20
N LYS A 155 -2.40 12.29 -25.18
CA LYS A 155 -1.23 13.13 -24.94
C LYS A 155 0.03 12.30 -24.72
N LEU A 156 -0.05 11.28 -23.88
CA LEU A 156 1.06 10.37 -23.60
C LEU A 156 1.53 9.67 -24.89
N ALA A 157 0.60 9.17 -25.71
CA ALA A 157 0.93 8.56 -27.00
C ALA A 157 1.61 9.56 -27.98
N ARG A 158 1.12 10.81 -28.05
CA ARG A 158 1.73 11.87 -28.86
C ARG A 158 3.14 12.22 -28.40
N LEU A 159 3.41 12.17 -27.09
CA LEU A 159 4.74 12.39 -26.53
C LEU A 159 5.69 11.19 -26.73
N GLY A 160 5.24 10.12 -27.40
CA GLY A 160 6.07 8.96 -27.75
C GLY A 160 6.07 7.84 -26.71
N PHE A 161 5.22 7.92 -25.67
CA PHE A 161 5.05 6.81 -24.74
C PHE A 161 4.18 5.71 -25.35
N VAL A 162 4.47 4.47 -24.98
CA VAL A 162 3.59 3.35 -25.32
C VAL A 162 2.39 3.35 -24.39
N VAL A 163 1.20 3.47 -24.97
CA VAL A 163 -0.10 3.42 -24.29
C VAL A 163 -0.84 2.18 -24.78
N ASN A 164 -1.48 1.46 -23.89
CA ASN A 164 -2.25 0.28 -24.26
C ASN A 164 -3.43 0.67 -25.14
N GLN A 165 -3.59 -0.02 -26.27
CA GLN A 165 -4.66 0.25 -27.24
C GLN A 165 -5.95 -0.49 -26.92
N GLU A 166 -5.89 -1.56 -26.13
CA GLU A 166 -7.07 -2.28 -25.64
C GLU A 166 -7.70 -1.50 -24.47
N ARG A 167 -8.49 -0.48 -24.84
CA ARG A 167 -9.25 0.35 -23.92
C ARG A 167 -10.57 0.76 -24.56
N VAL A 168 -11.53 1.17 -23.73
CA VAL A 168 -12.81 1.67 -24.20
C VAL A 168 -13.28 2.86 -23.36
N LEU A 169 -13.87 3.85 -24.01
CA LEU A 169 -14.68 4.87 -23.36
C LEU A 169 -16.12 4.33 -23.24
N ALA A 170 -16.59 4.15 -22.01
CA ALA A 170 -17.91 3.60 -21.70
C ALA A 170 -18.80 4.65 -21.06
N GLU A 171 -20.04 4.74 -21.49
CA GLU A 171 -21.05 5.67 -20.95
C GLU A 171 -21.93 5.05 -19.86
N ASP A 172 -21.99 3.73 -19.83
CA ASP A 172 -22.83 2.96 -18.90
C ASP A 172 -22.20 1.63 -18.47
N MET A 173 -22.85 0.97 -17.52
CA MET A 173 -22.41 -0.31 -16.98
C MET A 173 -22.45 -1.45 -18.00
N GLU A 174 -23.34 -1.39 -18.99
CA GLU A 174 -23.44 -2.45 -20.02
C GLU A 174 -22.19 -2.44 -20.89
N GLN A 175 -21.75 -1.26 -21.35
CA GLN A 175 -20.52 -1.13 -22.13
C GLN A 175 -19.26 -1.51 -21.33
N ILE A 176 -19.23 -1.19 -20.04
CA ILE A 176 -18.15 -1.66 -19.14
C ILE A 176 -18.14 -3.19 -19.09
N TRP A 177 -19.31 -3.80 -18.90
CA TRP A 177 -19.43 -5.24 -18.77
C TRP A 177 -19.10 -5.96 -20.07
N ASP A 178 -19.53 -5.45 -21.22
CA ASP A 178 -19.20 -5.98 -22.55
C ASP A 178 -17.69 -5.95 -22.78
N PHE A 179 -17.01 -4.86 -22.37
CA PHE A 179 -15.54 -4.78 -22.46
C PHE A 179 -14.87 -5.83 -21.55
N ILE A 180 -15.36 -6.02 -20.32
CA ILE A 180 -14.87 -7.06 -19.40
C ILE A 180 -14.98 -8.45 -20.03
N GLN A 181 -16.14 -8.78 -20.61
CA GLN A 181 -16.37 -10.08 -21.26
C GLN A 181 -15.46 -10.28 -22.48
N LYS A 182 -15.30 -9.24 -23.32
CA LYS A 182 -14.36 -9.26 -24.44
C LYS A 182 -12.94 -9.54 -23.98
N VAL A 183 -12.46 -8.83 -22.96
CA VAL A 183 -11.08 -8.96 -22.46
C VAL A 183 -10.88 -10.32 -21.78
N ALA A 184 -11.87 -10.85 -21.09
CA ALA A 184 -11.81 -12.19 -20.50
C ALA A 184 -11.52 -13.27 -21.55
N GLN A 185 -12.06 -13.14 -22.76
CA GLN A 185 -11.80 -14.05 -23.88
C GLN A 185 -10.42 -13.83 -24.52
N LEU A 186 -9.94 -12.57 -24.58
CA LEU A 186 -8.66 -12.22 -25.19
C LEU A 186 -7.45 -12.46 -24.27
N ARG A 187 -7.68 -12.64 -22.98
CA ARG A 187 -6.63 -12.67 -21.95
C ARG A 187 -5.52 -13.68 -22.23
N GLU A 188 -5.84 -14.86 -22.72
CA GLU A 188 -4.87 -15.92 -23.03
C GLU A 188 -4.02 -15.60 -24.26
N ASP A 189 -4.57 -14.86 -25.22
CA ASP A 189 -3.90 -14.50 -26.47
C ASP A 189 -3.00 -13.26 -26.35
N LEU A 190 -3.13 -12.48 -25.27
CA LEU A 190 -2.29 -11.30 -25.05
C LEU A 190 -0.82 -11.69 -24.87
N PRO A 191 0.12 -10.92 -25.45
CA PRO A 191 1.56 -11.18 -25.33
C PRO A 191 2.12 -10.78 -23.94
N TYR A 192 1.27 -10.37 -23.01
CA TYR A 192 1.56 -9.98 -21.62
C TYR A 192 0.44 -10.42 -20.69
N ASP A 193 0.75 -10.47 -19.40
CA ASP A 193 -0.23 -10.84 -18.39
C ASP A 193 -1.02 -9.63 -17.90
N ILE A 194 -2.31 -9.87 -17.62
CA ILE A 194 -3.21 -8.92 -16.99
C ILE A 194 -3.92 -9.60 -15.81
N ASP A 195 -4.18 -8.83 -14.75
CA ASP A 195 -4.85 -9.32 -13.56
C ASP A 195 -6.26 -8.72 -13.38
N GLY A 196 -6.73 -7.91 -14.36
CA GLY A 196 -8.03 -7.29 -14.32
C GLY A 196 -8.21 -6.15 -15.32
N ILE A 197 -9.17 -5.30 -15.01
CA ILE A 197 -9.51 -4.08 -15.76
C ILE A 197 -9.62 -2.93 -14.77
N VAL A 198 -9.04 -1.78 -15.10
CA VAL A 198 -9.18 -0.56 -14.32
C VAL A 198 -10.25 0.30 -14.95
N ILE A 199 -11.30 0.62 -14.20
CA ILE A 199 -12.39 1.51 -14.60
C ILE A 199 -12.16 2.85 -13.91
N LYS A 200 -11.99 3.92 -14.67
CA LYS A 200 -11.72 5.27 -14.18
C LYS A 200 -12.80 6.23 -14.68
N VAL A 201 -13.26 7.13 -13.83
CA VAL A 201 -14.07 8.27 -14.30
C VAL A 201 -13.27 9.04 -15.34
N ASN A 202 -13.86 9.34 -16.50
CA ASN A 202 -13.14 9.97 -17.59
C ASN A 202 -12.85 11.47 -17.36
N ASP A 203 -13.78 12.20 -16.75
CA ASP A 203 -13.62 13.62 -16.45
C ASP A 203 -12.66 13.84 -15.28
N LEU A 204 -11.54 14.57 -15.51
CA LEU A 204 -10.51 14.80 -14.51
C LEU A 204 -10.96 15.76 -13.40
N ALA A 205 -11.84 16.71 -13.69
CA ALA A 205 -12.39 17.58 -12.65
C ALA A 205 -13.28 16.80 -11.69
N VAL A 206 -14.06 15.85 -12.22
CA VAL A 206 -14.85 14.91 -11.39
C VAL A 206 -13.97 13.97 -10.59
N GLN A 207 -12.86 13.47 -11.16
CA GLN A 207 -11.88 12.68 -10.41
C GLN A 207 -11.34 13.45 -9.20
N GLU A 208 -10.99 14.71 -9.41
CA GLU A 208 -10.46 15.59 -8.37
C GLU A 208 -11.51 15.89 -7.30
N GLU A 209 -12.77 16.11 -7.69
CA GLU A 209 -13.86 16.37 -6.75
C GLU A 209 -14.23 15.14 -5.89
N LEU A 210 -14.26 13.95 -6.49
CA LEU A 210 -14.43 12.69 -5.77
C LEU A 210 -13.26 12.40 -4.82
N GLY A 211 -12.05 12.72 -5.22
CA GLY A 211 -10.84 12.63 -4.40
C GLY A 211 -10.45 11.20 -4.00
N PHE A 212 -9.85 11.10 -2.81
CA PHE A 212 -9.28 9.86 -2.31
C PHE A 212 -9.84 9.50 -0.93
N THR A 213 -9.85 8.21 -0.62
CA THR A 213 -9.85 7.71 0.75
C THR A 213 -8.41 7.63 1.24
N VAL A 214 -8.18 7.29 2.51
CA VAL A 214 -6.82 7.02 3.04
C VAL A 214 -6.06 5.97 2.20
N LYS A 215 -6.78 5.04 1.57
CA LYS A 215 -6.18 3.88 0.89
C LYS A 215 -6.31 3.89 -0.64
N ALA A 216 -7.29 4.61 -1.20
CA ALA A 216 -7.64 4.43 -2.61
C ALA A 216 -8.34 5.65 -3.21
N PRO A 217 -8.22 5.90 -4.53
CA PRO A 217 -9.05 6.87 -5.23
C PRO A 217 -10.54 6.45 -5.18
N LYS A 218 -11.43 7.42 -5.03
CA LYS A 218 -12.88 7.18 -5.06
C LYS A 218 -13.43 7.13 -6.49
N TRP A 219 -12.68 7.63 -7.45
CA TRP A 219 -13.03 7.76 -8.87
C TRP A 219 -12.57 6.58 -9.74
N ALA A 220 -11.94 5.56 -9.14
CA ALA A 220 -11.48 4.40 -9.88
C ALA A 220 -11.72 3.11 -9.09
N VAL A 221 -11.99 2.03 -9.81
CA VAL A 221 -12.13 0.66 -9.29
C VAL A 221 -11.38 -0.30 -10.20
N ALA A 222 -10.80 -1.35 -9.63
CA ALA A 222 -10.16 -2.43 -10.38
C ALA A 222 -11.07 -3.66 -10.37
N TYR A 223 -11.64 -4.01 -11.51
CA TYR A 223 -12.29 -5.31 -11.65
C TYR A 223 -11.23 -6.40 -11.78
N LYS A 224 -11.32 -7.42 -10.95
CA LYS A 224 -10.43 -8.59 -10.96
C LYS A 224 -11.12 -9.78 -11.61
N PHE A 225 -10.42 -10.46 -12.53
CA PHE A 225 -10.92 -11.70 -13.09
C PHE A 225 -11.07 -12.77 -12.01
N PRO A 226 -11.98 -13.75 -12.20
CA PRO A 226 -12.04 -14.90 -11.32
C PRO A 226 -10.67 -15.56 -11.18
N ALA A 227 -10.29 -15.81 -9.93
CA ALA A 227 -9.01 -16.45 -9.63
C ALA A 227 -8.99 -17.89 -10.16
N GLU A 228 -7.82 -18.36 -10.59
CA GLU A 228 -7.61 -19.77 -10.91
C GLU A 228 -7.84 -20.62 -9.65
N GLU A 229 -8.58 -21.74 -9.79
CA GLU A 229 -8.88 -22.69 -8.72
C GLU A 229 -8.18 -24.02 -8.97
N LYS A 230 -7.58 -24.63 -7.94
CA LYS A 230 -6.98 -25.96 -8.00
C LYS A 230 -7.33 -26.79 -6.78
N GLU A 231 -7.40 -28.09 -6.97
CA GLU A 231 -7.54 -29.03 -5.86
C GLU A 231 -6.21 -29.30 -5.19
N ALA A 232 -6.20 -29.30 -3.86
CA ALA A 232 -5.06 -29.73 -3.04
C ALA A 232 -5.57 -30.46 -1.80
N LYS A 233 -4.74 -31.37 -1.24
CA LYS A 233 -5.05 -32.04 0.01
C LYS A 233 -4.39 -31.34 1.19
N ILE A 234 -5.12 -31.15 2.30
CA ILE A 234 -4.57 -30.68 3.57
C ILE A 234 -3.73 -31.80 4.19
N LEU A 235 -2.47 -31.52 4.47
CA LEU A 235 -1.53 -32.45 5.13
C LEU A 235 -1.45 -32.18 6.63
N SER A 236 -1.44 -30.91 7.03
CA SER A 236 -1.40 -30.44 8.42
C SER A 236 -1.83 -28.99 8.48
N VAL A 237 -2.07 -28.47 9.69
CA VAL A 237 -2.33 -27.05 9.94
C VAL A 237 -1.34 -26.51 10.94
N ASP A 238 -0.62 -25.48 10.57
CA ASP A 238 0.27 -24.72 11.45
C ASP A 238 -0.49 -23.54 12.07
N TRP A 239 -0.27 -23.32 13.37
CA TRP A 239 -0.83 -22.19 14.10
C TRP A 239 0.29 -21.22 14.45
N THR A 240 0.27 -20.03 13.87
CA THR A 240 1.31 -19.01 14.06
C THR A 240 0.78 -17.82 14.87
N VAL A 241 1.62 -17.27 15.73
CA VAL A 241 1.27 -16.13 16.58
C VAL A 241 1.89 -14.87 16.00
N GLY A 242 1.05 -13.92 15.60
CA GLY A 242 1.50 -12.61 15.12
C GLY A 242 1.83 -11.64 16.25
N ARG A 243 2.40 -10.48 15.92
CA ARG A 243 2.84 -9.44 16.87
C ARG A 243 1.75 -8.92 17.83
N THR A 244 0.50 -8.99 17.43
CA THR A 244 -0.66 -8.56 18.25
C THR A 244 -1.28 -9.71 19.03
N GLY A 245 -0.64 -10.89 19.06
CA GLY A 245 -1.14 -12.09 19.71
C GLY A 245 -2.17 -12.87 18.90
N VAL A 246 -2.59 -12.41 17.73
CA VAL A 246 -3.51 -13.15 16.85
C VAL A 246 -2.89 -14.47 16.46
N VAL A 247 -3.64 -15.57 16.63
CA VAL A 247 -3.23 -16.92 16.23
C VAL A 247 -3.89 -17.25 14.91
N THR A 248 -3.07 -17.40 13.88
CA THR A 248 -3.53 -17.60 12.50
C THR A 248 -3.27 -19.02 12.02
N PRO A 249 -4.30 -19.76 11.54
CA PRO A 249 -4.15 -21.07 10.96
C PRO A 249 -3.68 -21.01 9.50
N THR A 250 -2.70 -21.84 9.15
CA THR A 250 -2.21 -22.01 7.78
C THR A 250 -2.17 -23.49 7.45
N ALA A 251 -2.89 -23.90 6.40
CA ALA A 251 -2.85 -25.28 5.90
C ALA A 251 -1.56 -25.53 5.13
N ASN A 252 -0.88 -26.62 5.45
CA ASN A 252 0.15 -27.23 4.62
C ASN A 252 -0.55 -28.17 3.65
N LEU A 253 -0.26 -28.05 2.36
CA LEU A 253 -0.99 -28.71 1.28
C LEU A 253 -0.07 -29.60 0.45
N THR A 254 -0.68 -30.57 -0.24
CA THR A 254 0.02 -31.17 -1.39
C THR A 254 0.35 -30.07 -2.39
N PRO A 255 1.61 -29.99 -2.90
CA PRO A 255 2.01 -28.92 -3.82
C PRO A 255 1.18 -28.96 -5.11
N VAL A 256 0.67 -27.79 -5.52
CA VAL A 256 -0.10 -27.61 -6.76
C VAL A 256 0.38 -26.40 -7.53
N GLN A 257 0.31 -26.45 -8.86
CA GLN A 257 0.59 -25.30 -9.72
C GLN A 257 -0.65 -24.41 -9.77
N LEU A 258 -0.50 -23.14 -9.38
CA LEU A 258 -1.60 -22.19 -9.30
C LEU A 258 -1.11 -20.80 -9.72
N ALA A 259 -1.67 -20.26 -10.80
CA ALA A 259 -1.29 -18.96 -11.35
C ALA A 259 0.23 -18.78 -11.44
N GLY A 260 0.91 -19.70 -12.14
CA GLY A 260 2.36 -19.67 -12.41
C GLY A 260 3.28 -19.91 -11.21
N THR A 261 2.76 -20.32 -10.05
CA THR A 261 3.61 -20.65 -8.88
C THR A 261 3.22 -21.96 -8.23
N THR A 262 4.19 -22.62 -7.58
CA THR A 262 3.89 -23.81 -6.78
C THR A 262 3.38 -23.38 -5.41
N VAL A 263 2.13 -23.72 -5.11
CA VAL A 263 1.49 -23.46 -3.83
C VAL A 263 1.50 -24.73 -2.99
N SER A 264 2.09 -24.65 -1.79
CA SER A 264 2.13 -25.72 -0.79
C SER A 264 1.58 -25.29 0.57
N ARG A 265 1.17 -24.03 0.69
CA ARG A 265 0.57 -23.47 1.92
C ARG A 265 -0.55 -22.51 1.54
N ALA A 266 -1.66 -22.54 2.29
CA ALA A 266 -2.78 -21.63 2.11
C ALA A 266 -3.33 -21.18 3.46
N THR A 267 -3.75 -19.91 3.55
CA THR A 267 -4.36 -19.42 4.79
C THR A 267 -5.75 -20.04 5.00
N LEU A 268 -6.05 -20.32 6.27
CA LEU A 268 -7.41 -20.65 6.73
C LEU A 268 -8.04 -19.47 7.49
N HIS A 269 -7.45 -18.30 7.41
CA HIS A 269 -7.87 -17.02 8.01
C HIS A 269 -8.01 -17.07 9.53
N ASN A 270 -9.03 -17.77 10.07
CA ASN A 270 -9.35 -17.85 11.50
C ASN A 270 -10.20 -19.11 11.79
N VAL A 271 -10.55 -19.30 13.05
CA VAL A 271 -11.35 -20.48 13.50
C VAL A 271 -12.77 -20.45 12.97
N ASP A 272 -13.38 -19.27 12.86
CA ASP A 272 -14.75 -19.13 12.34
C ASP A 272 -14.81 -19.51 10.86
N TYR A 273 -13.78 -19.15 10.09
CA TYR A 273 -13.66 -19.55 8.69
C TYR A 273 -13.54 -21.07 8.52
N ILE A 274 -12.76 -21.72 9.41
CA ILE A 274 -12.64 -23.18 9.43
C ILE A 274 -14.00 -23.83 9.69
N ALA A 275 -14.74 -23.29 10.67
CA ALA A 275 -16.08 -23.79 11.02
C ALA A 275 -17.11 -23.53 9.90
N GLU A 276 -17.14 -22.32 9.33
CA GLU A 276 -18.03 -21.94 8.23
C GLU A 276 -17.84 -22.82 6.99
N LYS A 277 -16.58 -23.08 6.63
CA LYS A 277 -16.23 -23.91 5.46
C LYS A 277 -16.27 -25.41 5.77
N ASP A 278 -16.50 -25.80 7.02
CA ASP A 278 -16.54 -27.20 7.47
C ASP A 278 -15.25 -27.94 7.08
N ILE A 279 -14.07 -27.33 7.42
CA ILE A 279 -12.76 -27.87 7.05
C ILE A 279 -12.30 -28.88 8.10
N HIS A 280 -12.00 -30.10 7.65
CA HIS A 280 -11.54 -31.20 8.47
C HIS A 280 -10.10 -31.61 8.14
N GLN A 281 -9.54 -32.45 9.02
CA GLN A 281 -8.24 -33.07 8.79
C GLN A 281 -8.26 -33.94 7.52
N ASP A 282 -7.21 -33.86 6.72
CA ASP A 282 -7.03 -34.62 5.47
C ASP A 282 -8.04 -34.31 4.34
N ASP A 283 -8.82 -33.22 4.47
CA ASP A 283 -9.75 -32.80 3.41
C ASP A 283 -9.02 -32.46 2.11
N THR A 284 -9.69 -32.79 1.00
CA THR A 284 -9.37 -32.19 -0.30
C THR A 284 -10.10 -30.86 -0.41
N VAL A 285 -9.35 -29.81 -0.71
CA VAL A 285 -9.86 -28.43 -0.76
C VAL A 285 -9.57 -27.79 -2.11
N ILE A 286 -10.40 -26.83 -2.48
CA ILE A 286 -10.12 -25.92 -3.59
C ILE A 286 -9.31 -24.76 -3.03
N VAL A 287 -8.14 -24.51 -3.63
CA VAL A 287 -7.27 -23.38 -3.33
C VAL A 287 -7.28 -22.36 -4.46
N TYR A 288 -7.16 -21.11 -4.11
CA TYR A 288 -7.07 -19.97 -5.03
C TYR A 288 -6.10 -18.94 -4.45
N LYS A 289 -5.73 -17.92 -5.24
CA LYS A 289 -4.96 -16.79 -4.73
C LYS A 289 -5.89 -15.60 -4.46
N ALA A 290 -6.10 -15.28 -3.20
CA ALA A 290 -6.83 -14.08 -2.82
C ALA A 290 -6.07 -12.83 -3.27
N GLY A 291 -6.73 -11.96 -4.05
CA GLY A 291 -6.11 -10.76 -4.64
C GLY A 291 -4.93 -11.08 -5.56
N ASP A 292 -4.90 -12.24 -6.21
CA ASP A 292 -3.85 -12.77 -7.09
C ASP A 292 -2.49 -13.03 -6.40
N ILE A 293 -2.41 -12.90 -5.09
CA ILE A 293 -1.15 -12.98 -4.33
C ILE A 293 -1.18 -14.08 -3.28
N ILE A 294 -2.17 -14.05 -2.36
CA ILE A 294 -2.17 -14.86 -1.13
C ILE A 294 -2.94 -16.16 -1.35
N PRO A 295 -2.29 -17.35 -1.29
CA PRO A 295 -3.02 -18.60 -1.35
C PRO A 295 -3.98 -18.77 -0.16
N ALA A 296 -5.23 -19.10 -0.45
CA ALA A 296 -6.28 -19.34 0.52
C ALA A 296 -7.12 -20.58 0.14
N VAL A 297 -7.72 -21.20 1.11
CA VAL A 297 -8.70 -22.27 0.88
C VAL A 297 -10.06 -21.64 0.58
N LEU A 298 -10.65 -21.95 -0.55
CA LEU A 298 -11.97 -21.44 -0.95
C LEU A 298 -13.11 -22.26 -0.36
N ARG A 299 -13.03 -23.59 -0.53
CA ARG A 299 -14.06 -24.55 -0.10
C ARG A 299 -13.50 -25.97 -0.03
N VAL A 300 -14.20 -26.83 0.68
CA VAL A 300 -13.94 -28.27 0.76
C VAL A 300 -14.60 -29.00 -0.42
N VAL A 301 -13.94 -30.01 -0.97
CA VAL A 301 -14.51 -30.96 -1.93
C VAL A 301 -15.12 -32.12 -1.15
N LYS A 302 -16.38 -31.94 -0.69
CA LYS A 302 -17.06 -32.87 0.23
C LYS A 302 -17.12 -34.30 -0.26
N ASP A 303 -17.28 -34.49 -1.55
CA ASP A 303 -17.35 -35.85 -2.18
C ASP A 303 -16.02 -36.61 -2.08
N LYS A 304 -14.90 -35.91 -1.79
CA LYS A 304 -13.57 -36.51 -1.62
C LYS A 304 -13.14 -36.57 -0.16
N ARG A 305 -14.02 -36.25 0.80
CA ARG A 305 -13.71 -36.34 2.22
C ARG A 305 -13.45 -37.80 2.63
N VAL A 306 -12.32 -38.01 3.28
CA VAL A 306 -11.90 -39.35 3.73
C VAL A 306 -11.96 -39.51 5.25
N SER A 307 -12.15 -38.45 5.99
CA SER A 307 -12.20 -38.41 7.45
C SER A 307 -13.16 -37.34 7.94
N ASP A 308 -13.99 -37.66 8.92
CA ASP A 308 -14.83 -36.68 9.64
C ASP A 308 -14.13 -36.09 10.87
N GLN A 309 -12.80 -36.29 11.01
CA GLN A 309 -12.04 -35.77 12.11
C GLN A 309 -11.89 -34.24 11.95
N ALA A 310 -12.49 -33.50 12.87
CA ALA A 310 -12.34 -32.04 12.93
C ALA A 310 -10.87 -31.64 13.14
N LEU A 311 -10.50 -30.47 12.61
CA LEU A 311 -9.18 -29.88 12.89
C LEU A 311 -9.03 -29.59 14.38
N ALA A 312 -7.88 -29.95 14.93
CA ALA A 312 -7.54 -29.60 16.31
C ALA A 312 -7.29 -28.09 16.44
N ILE A 313 -8.20 -27.40 17.12
CA ILE A 313 -8.06 -25.98 17.43
C ILE A 313 -7.29 -25.85 18.75
N PRO A 314 -6.17 -25.11 18.80
CA PRO A 314 -5.39 -24.97 20.00
C PRO A 314 -6.14 -24.15 21.07
N THR A 315 -6.11 -24.63 22.31
CA THR A 315 -6.58 -23.88 23.49
C THR A 315 -5.45 -23.14 24.20
N GLN A 316 -4.21 -23.50 23.88
CA GLN A 316 -3.01 -22.86 24.41
C GLN A 316 -2.16 -22.28 23.28
N CYS A 317 -1.49 -21.18 23.58
CA CYS A 317 -0.58 -20.51 22.65
C CYS A 317 0.54 -21.46 22.20
N PRO A 318 0.78 -21.66 20.89
CA PRO A 318 1.82 -22.57 20.40
C PRO A 318 3.24 -22.11 20.76
N SER A 319 3.41 -20.83 21.16
CA SER A 319 4.72 -20.28 21.52
C SER A 319 4.98 -20.25 23.03
N CYS A 320 4.03 -19.78 23.83
CA CYS A 320 4.25 -19.56 25.27
C CYS A 320 3.35 -20.40 26.18
N GLN A 321 2.51 -21.27 25.65
CA GLN A 321 1.59 -22.17 26.34
C GLN A 321 0.53 -21.46 27.22
N SER A 322 0.44 -20.14 27.21
CA SER A 322 -0.65 -19.41 27.86
C SER A 322 -1.98 -19.73 27.22
N GLU A 323 -3.06 -19.66 27.97
CA GLU A 323 -4.42 -19.85 27.46
C GLU A 323 -4.74 -18.86 26.34
N LEU A 324 -5.38 -19.34 25.27
CA LEU A 324 -5.86 -18.52 24.18
C LEU A 324 -7.29 -18.05 24.46
N LEU A 325 -7.56 -16.78 24.16
CA LEU A 325 -8.87 -16.19 24.32
C LEU A 325 -9.51 -15.93 22.95
N HIS A 326 -10.82 -16.13 22.89
CA HIS A 326 -11.67 -15.69 21.79
C HIS A 326 -12.60 -14.60 22.31
N PHE A 327 -12.46 -13.38 21.84
CA PHE A 327 -13.31 -12.27 22.25
C PHE A 327 -14.60 -12.26 21.42
N GLU A 328 -15.72 -11.88 22.04
CA GLU A 328 -17.06 -11.89 21.39
C GLU A 328 -17.14 -10.97 20.15
N ASP A 329 -16.33 -9.93 20.12
CA ASP A 329 -16.25 -8.93 19.03
C ASP A 329 -15.10 -9.19 18.02
N GLU A 330 -14.37 -10.31 18.16
CA GLU A 330 -13.25 -10.67 17.29
C GLU A 330 -13.35 -12.12 16.79
N VAL A 331 -13.11 -12.33 15.51
CA VAL A 331 -13.09 -13.65 14.85
C VAL A 331 -11.80 -14.45 15.08
N ALA A 332 -10.83 -13.89 15.81
CA ALA A 332 -9.51 -14.47 15.96
C ALA A 332 -9.24 -14.98 17.37
N LEU A 333 -8.61 -16.14 17.50
CA LEU A 333 -7.97 -16.58 18.75
C LEU A 333 -6.78 -15.67 19.08
N ARG A 334 -6.59 -15.39 20.36
CA ARG A 334 -5.57 -14.44 20.79
C ARG A 334 -4.78 -14.90 22.00
N CYS A 335 -3.45 -14.83 21.90
CA CYS A 335 -2.56 -14.91 23.04
C CYS A 335 -2.44 -13.51 23.67
N ILE A 336 -2.85 -13.38 24.92
CA ILE A 336 -2.81 -12.11 25.68
C ILE A 336 -1.54 -11.93 26.51
N ASN A 337 -0.63 -12.91 26.50
CA ASN A 337 0.61 -12.83 27.26
C ASN A 337 1.57 -11.81 26.61
N PRO A 338 1.88 -10.66 27.23
CA PRO A 338 2.78 -9.65 26.69
C PRO A 338 4.23 -10.13 26.58
N LEU A 339 4.60 -11.17 27.34
CA LEU A 339 5.93 -11.79 27.31
C LEU A 339 5.99 -13.02 26.38
N CYS A 340 5.02 -13.15 25.47
CA CYS A 340 5.03 -14.23 24.50
C CYS A 340 6.22 -14.09 23.52
N PRO A 341 7.14 -15.07 23.44
CA PRO A 341 8.32 -14.98 22.59
C PRO A 341 8.01 -14.70 21.13
N ALA A 342 6.93 -15.28 20.59
CA ALA A 342 6.51 -15.01 19.22
C ALA A 342 6.07 -13.54 19.03
N GLN A 343 5.29 -12.99 19.96
CA GLN A 343 4.87 -11.58 19.88
C GLN A 343 6.06 -10.64 19.98
N MET A 344 7.01 -10.92 20.86
CA MET A 344 8.23 -10.11 21.02
C MET A 344 9.08 -10.13 19.75
N LYS A 345 9.34 -11.31 19.19
CA LYS A 345 10.10 -11.46 17.93
C LYS A 345 9.41 -10.76 16.74
N GLU A 346 8.11 -10.94 16.60
CA GLU A 346 7.34 -10.27 15.56
C GLU A 346 7.25 -8.74 15.77
N GLY A 347 7.26 -8.28 17.00
CA GLY A 347 7.41 -6.87 17.36
C GLY A 347 8.74 -6.29 16.89
N LEU A 348 9.85 -7.00 17.14
CA LEU A 348 11.20 -6.62 16.67
C LEU A 348 11.29 -6.62 15.13
N ASN A 349 10.73 -7.64 14.46
CA ASN A 349 10.67 -7.72 13.00
C ASN A 349 9.91 -6.52 12.40
N HIS A 350 8.77 -6.17 13.00
CA HIS A 350 7.97 -5.03 12.58
C HIS A 350 8.73 -3.71 12.79
N PHE A 351 9.35 -3.53 13.96
CA PHE A 351 10.12 -2.33 14.28
C PHE A 351 11.28 -2.11 13.31
N ALA A 352 11.99 -3.17 12.95
CA ALA A 352 13.10 -3.12 12.01
C ALA A 352 12.67 -3.00 10.53
N SER A 353 11.39 -3.18 10.22
CA SER A 353 10.88 -3.22 8.86
C SER A 353 11.09 -1.91 8.10
N ARG A 354 11.04 -1.98 6.75
CA ARG A 354 11.29 -0.85 5.84
C ARG A 354 10.41 0.36 6.12
N ASP A 355 9.13 0.14 6.38
CA ASP A 355 8.15 1.22 6.60
C ASP A 355 8.22 1.79 8.02
N ALA A 356 8.85 1.07 8.97
CA ALA A 356 9.14 1.52 10.31
C ALA A 356 10.56 2.11 10.41
N MET A 357 11.41 1.60 11.28
CA MET A 357 12.75 2.14 11.51
C MET A 357 13.77 1.75 10.43
N ASN A 358 13.41 0.92 9.45
CA ASN A 358 14.22 0.55 8.28
C ASN A 358 15.66 0.12 8.62
N ILE A 359 15.81 -0.79 9.58
CA ILE A 359 17.12 -1.28 10.02
C ILE A 359 17.60 -2.37 9.07
N THR A 360 18.32 -1.98 8.03
CA THR A 360 18.81 -2.89 6.99
C THR A 360 19.73 -3.96 7.59
N GLY A 361 19.44 -5.22 7.31
CA GLY A 361 20.19 -6.37 7.85
C GLY A 361 19.57 -6.98 9.12
N LEU A 362 18.62 -6.31 9.80
CA LEU A 362 17.88 -6.83 10.94
C LEU A 362 16.58 -7.51 10.46
N GLY A 363 16.71 -8.63 9.75
CA GLY A 363 15.57 -9.44 9.31
C GLY A 363 15.22 -10.57 10.28
N PRO A 364 14.12 -11.34 10.02
CA PRO A 364 13.60 -12.36 10.93
C PRO A 364 14.64 -13.39 11.38
N ALA A 365 15.54 -13.82 10.50
CA ALA A 365 16.60 -14.78 10.84
C ALA A 365 17.63 -14.19 11.83
N VAL A 366 17.91 -12.89 11.76
CA VAL A 366 18.83 -12.23 12.70
C VAL A 366 18.12 -11.94 14.02
N VAL A 367 16.86 -11.52 14.00
CA VAL A 367 16.04 -11.35 15.19
C VAL A 367 15.94 -12.67 15.97
N GLU A 368 15.74 -13.80 15.28
CA GLU A 368 15.72 -15.12 15.91
C GLU A 368 17.03 -15.44 16.65
N LYS A 369 18.17 -15.15 16.02
CA LYS A 369 19.50 -15.37 16.62
C LYS A 369 19.74 -14.47 17.83
N LEU A 370 19.40 -13.19 17.73
CA LEU A 370 19.52 -12.21 18.82
C LEU A 370 18.66 -12.61 20.02
N PHE A 371 17.44 -13.04 19.75
CA PHE A 371 16.49 -13.47 20.78
C PHE A 371 16.96 -14.78 21.45
N ALA A 372 17.43 -15.77 20.67
CA ALA A 372 17.97 -17.01 21.18
C ALA A 372 19.25 -16.81 22.02
N ALA A 373 20.08 -15.83 21.65
CA ALA A 373 21.27 -15.44 22.40
C ALA A 373 20.97 -14.54 23.61
N GLN A 374 19.69 -14.18 23.86
CA GLN A 374 19.24 -13.28 24.94
C GLN A 374 19.90 -11.89 24.87
N LEU A 375 20.30 -11.43 23.68
CA LEU A 375 20.91 -10.12 23.46
C LEU A 375 19.86 -9.02 23.32
N VAL A 376 18.63 -9.37 22.90
CA VAL A 376 17.53 -8.42 22.69
C VAL A 376 16.23 -9.03 23.18
N GLU A 377 15.52 -8.31 24.05
CA GLU A 377 14.21 -8.68 24.56
C GLU A 377 13.10 -7.74 24.08
N ASP A 378 13.44 -6.47 23.79
CA ASP A 378 12.54 -5.42 23.34
C ASP A 378 13.21 -4.53 22.29
N VAL A 379 12.46 -3.55 21.76
CA VAL A 379 12.98 -2.65 20.70
C VAL A 379 14.08 -1.72 21.21
N ALA A 380 14.11 -1.37 22.51
CA ALA A 380 15.19 -0.57 23.08
C ALA A 380 16.50 -1.37 23.17
N GLY A 381 16.41 -2.69 23.36
CA GLY A 381 17.55 -3.61 23.33
C GLY A 381 18.32 -3.57 22.01
N ILE A 382 17.66 -3.29 20.87
CA ILE A 382 18.31 -3.16 19.57
C ILE A 382 19.39 -2.06 19.62
N TYR A 383 19.11 -0.93 20.28
CA TYR A 383 20.01 0.23 20.37
C TYR A 383 21.14 0.07 21.39
N ARG A 384 21.09 -0.97 22.20
CA ARG A 384 22.16 -1.35 23.16
C ARG A 384 23.19 -2.33 22.57
N LEU A 385 22.90 -2.93 21.41
CA LEU A 385 23.80 -3.87 20.73
C LEU A 385 25.11 -3.20 20.34
N THR A 386 26.20 -3.91 20.58
CA THR A 386 27.55 -3.56 20.16
C THR A 386 28.00 -4.42 18.97
N VAL A 387 29.09 -4.05 18.31
CA VAL A 387 29.69 -4.88 17.24
C VAL A 387 30.16 -6.23 17.83
N GLU A 388 30.69 -6.21 19.05
CA GLU A 388 31.13 -7.41 19.79
C GLU A 388 29.97 -8.38 20.02
N ASP A 389 28.79 -7.89 20.41
CA ASP A 389 27.59 -8.74 20.58
C ASP A 389 27.20 -9.39 19.25
N LEU A 390 27.19 -8.63 18.16
CA LEU A 390 26.86 -9.14 16.83
C LEU A 390 27.85 -10.19 16.33
N LEU A 391 29.14 -10.07 16.67
CA LEU A 391 30.17 -11.05 16.31
C LEU A 391 29.99 -12.39 17.03
N THR A 392 29.25 -12.46 18.14
CA THR A 392 28.92 -13.71 18.81
C THR A 392 27.90 -14.56 18.05
N LEU A 393 27.17 -13.96 17.10
CA LEU A 393 26.12 -14.64 16.36
C LEU A 393 26.69 -15.49 15.22
N GLU A 394 26.20 -16.71 15.10
CA GLU A 394 26.58 -17.61 14.01
C GLU A 394 26.36 -16.97 12.63
N GLY A 395 27.41 -17.00 11.78
CA GLY A 395 27.39 -16.46 10.42
C GLY A 395 27.70 -14.97 10.32
N PHE A 396 27.90 -14.25 11.43
CA PHE A 396 28.40 -12.88 11.41
C PHE A 396 29.93 -12.85 11.36
N LYS A 397 30.43 -11.89 10.58
CA LYS A 397 31.84 -11.50 10.50
C LYS A 397 31.93 -9.99 10.64
N GLU A 398 33.14 -9.44 10.85
CA GLU A 398 33.38 -8.00 11.05
C GLU A 398 32.53 -7.12 10.13
N LYS A 399 32.65 -7.29 8.82
CA LYS A 399 31.93 -6.48 7.83
C LYS A 399 30.39 -6.55 7.93
N SER A 400 29.82 -7.71 8.33
CA SER A 400 28.35 -7.85 8.49
C SER A 400 27.89 -7.29 9.82
N ALA A 401 28.68 -7.42 10.88
CA ALA A 401 28.40 -6.84 12.19
C ALA A 401 28.46 -5.32 12.15
N GLU A 402 29.52 -4.75 11.57
CA GLU A 402 29.67 -3.30 11.38
C GLU A 402 28.52 -2.72 10.56
N LYS A 403 28.15 -3.32 9.43
CA LYS A 403 27.02 -2.84 8.60
C LYS A 403 25.69 -2.86 9.35
N LEU A 404 25.42 -3.90 10.13
CA LEU A 404 24.18 -3.93 10.92
C LEU A 404 24.22 -2.90 12.04
N TYR A 405 25.35 -2.73 12.72
CA TYR A 405 25.52 -1.71 13.74
C TYR A 405 25.33 -0.30 13.17
N GLU A 406 25.96 0.01 12.02
CA GLU A 406 25.77 1.29 11.31
C GLU A 406 24.30 1.53 10.95
N ALA A 407 23.59 0.50 10.47
CA ALA A 407 22.17 0.61 10.15
C ALA A 407 21.31 0.89 11.40
N ILE A 408 21.64 0.26 12.54
CA ILE A 408 21.00 0.54 13.83
C ILE A 408 21.25 2.01 14.24
N GLN A 409 22.50 2.49 14.17
CA GLN A 409 22.82 3.88 14.55
C GLN A 409 22.12 4.87 13.60
N ALA A 410 22.15 4.63 12.29
CA ALA A 410 21.49 5.49 11.31
C ALA A 410 19.96 5.58 11.51
N SER A 411 19.34 4.50 11.99
CA SER A 411 17.90 4.48 12.24
C SER A 411 17.45 5.44 13.35
N LYS A 412 18.35 5.87 14.24
CA LYS A 412 18.05 6.84 15.31
C LYS A 412 17.64 8.20 14.77
N GLU A 413 18.10 8.55 13.57
CA GLU A 413 17.80 9.83 12.91
C GLU A 413 16.47 9.81 12.14
N ASN A 414 15.76 8.68 12.11
CA ASN A 414 14.48 8.59 11.43
C ASN A 414 13.44 9.52 12.08
N SER A 415 12.52 10.01 11.24
CA SER A 415 11.41 10.86 11.69
C SER A 415 10.42 10.08 12.57
N ALA A 416 9.84 10.77 13.56
CA ALA A 416 9.06 10.15 14.63
C ALA A 416 7.82 9.37 14.19
N GLU A 417 7.24 9.65 13.01
CA GLU A 417 6.13 8.85 12.49
C GLU A 417 6.53 7.42 12.18
N LYS A 418 7.79 7.20 11.79
CA LYS A 418 8.34 5.85 11.56
C LYS A 418 8.53 5.11 12.88
N LEU A 419 8.99 5.82 13.91
CA LEU A 419 9.06 5.27 15.26
C LEU A 419 7.67 4.92 15.78
N LEU A 420 6.70 5.82 15.69
CA LEU A 420 5.32 5.60 16.15
C LEU A 420 4.69 4.38 15.45
N PHE A 421 4.89 4.25 14.14
CA PHE A 421 4.46 3.06 13.41
C PHE A 421 5.20 1.80 13.89
N GLY A 422 6.51 1.90 14.11
CA GLY A 422 7.37 0.80 14.59
C GLY A 422 6.98 0.27 15.98
N LEU A 423 6.43 1.11 16.86
CA LEU A 423 5.90 0.71 18.16
C LEU A 423 4.70 -0.25 18.05
N GLY A 424 4.09 -0.37 16.88
CA GLY A 424 3.08 -1.39 16.59
C GLY A 424 1.76 -1.21 17.33
N ILE A 425 1.39 0.02 17.69
CA ILE A 425 0.16 0.36 18.41
C ILE A 425 -1.05 -0.06 17.56
N ARG A 426 -2.02 -0.72 18.18
CA ARG A 426 -3.23 -1.19 17.50
C ARG A 426 -3.97 -0.01 16.86
N HIS A 427 -4.47 -0.19 15.64
CA HIS A 427 -5.14 0.81 14.80
C HIS A 427 -4.25 1.98 14.33
N VAL A 428 -2.96 1.98 14.66
CA VAL A 428 -2.00 3.01 14.26
C VAL A 428 -1.07 2.44 13.18
N GLY A 429 -1.48 2.58 11.91
CA GLY A 429 -0.68 2.22 10.74
C GLY A 429 0.24 3.38 10.30
N SER A 430 1.09 3.16 9.30
CA SER A 430 2.07 4.17 8.83
C SER A 430 1.41 5.51 8.45
N LYS A 431 0.27 5.49 7.71
CA LYS A 431 -0.44 6.72 7.35
C LYS A 431 -1.07 7.44 8.55
N VAL A 432 -1.62 6.67 9.50
CA VAL A 432 -2.15 7.25 10.75
C VAL A 432 -1.03 7.87 11.57
N SER A 433 0.12 7.21 11.67
CA SER A 433 1.31 7.74 12.34
C SER A 433 1.78 9.06 11.73
N GLN A 434 1.78 9.13 10.38
CA GLN A 434 2.12 10.36 9.66
C GLN A 434 1.14 11.49 9.99
N ILE A 435 -0.18 11.26 9.88
CA ILE A 435 -1.21 12.26 10.20
C ILE A 435 -1.06 12.76 11.64
N LEU A 436 -0.87 11.84 12.60
CA LEU A 436 -0.70 12.18 14.00
C LEU A 436 0.53 13.05 14.24
N LEU A 437 1.68 12.68 13.67
CA LEU A 437 2.92 13.41 13.92
C LEU A 437 3.02 14.73 13.10
N GLN A 438 2.29 14.86 12.01
CA GLN A 438 2.09 16.17 11.35
C GLN A 438 1.35 17.15 12.25
N GLU A 439 0.36 16.68 13.04
CA GLU A 439 -0.43 17.52 13.95
C GLU A 439 0.28 17.79 15.28
N PHE A 440 0.87 16.74 15.89
CA PHE A 440 1.46 16.84 17.23
C PHE A 440 2.96 17.08 17.23
N HIS A 441 3.65 16.97 16.10
CA HIS A 441 5.07 17.24 15.86
C HIS A 441 6.08 16.43 16.69
N ASP A 442 5.64 15.78 17.75
CA ASP A 442 6.48 15.05 18.70
C ASP A 442 5.71 13.95 19.41
N ILE A 443 6.37 12.83 19.72
CA ILE A 443 5.74 11.70 20.41
C ILE A 443 5.29 12.07 21.83
N ASP A 444 5.99 12.94 22.53
CA ASP A 444 5.63 13.35 23.91
C ASP A 444 4.35 14.19 23.92
N GLN A 445 4.21 15.10 22.93
CA GLN A 445 2.98 15.87 22.77
C GLN A 445 1.80 14.96 22.44
N LEU A 446 2.01 13.99 21.55
CA LEU A 446 0.98 13.00 21.22
C LEU A 446 0.60 12.14 22.44
N ALA A 447 1.60 11.71 23.23
CA ALA A 447 1.37 10.86 24.40
C ALA A 447 0.54 11.55 25.49
N THR A 448 0.57 12.89 25.55
CA THR A 448 -0.18 13.71 26.51
C THR A 448 -1.45 14.33 25.91
N ALA A 449 -1.73 14.08 24.63
CA ALA A 449 -2.86 14.66 23.92
C ALA A 449 -4.21 14.15 24.44
N ASP A 450 -5.22 15.02 24.43
CA ASP A 450 -6.58 14.65 24.73
C ASP A 450 -7.14 13.73 23.63
N PRO A 451 -7.75 12.59 23.98
CA PRO A 451 -8.38 11.70 23.02
C PRO A 451 -9.42 12.37 22.12
N GLU A 452 -10.18 13.34 22.63
CA GLU A 452 -11.16 14.09 21.84
C GLU A 452 -10.47 14.93 20.74
N ARG A 453 -9.31 15.53 21.04
CA ARG A 453 -8.49 16.23 20.05
C ARG A 453 -7.99 15.28 18.97
N ILE A 454 -7.49 14.09 19.34
CA ILE A 454 -7.06 13.07 18.38
C ILE A 454 -8.23 12.64 17.49
N ALA A 455 -9.39 12.36 18.08
CA ALA A 455 -10.58 11.92 17.36
C ALA A 455 -11.19 13.01 16.44
N SER A 456 -10.88 14.29 16.67
CA SER A 456 -11.31 15.41 15.83
C SER A 456 -10.48 15.58 14.56
N ILE A 457 -9.32 14.92 14.46
CA ILE A 457 -8.48 14.95 13.26
C ILE A 457 -9.20 14.19 12.15
N ASP A 458 -9.18 14.74 10.95
CA ASP A 458 -9.80 14.12 9.79
C ASP A 458 -9.24 12.71 9.52
N SER A 459 -10.12 11.80 9.11
CA SER A 459 -9.79 10.38 8.90
C SER A 459 -9.38 9.59 10.15
N LEU A 460 -9.39 10.19 11.34
CA LEU A 460 -9.17 9.52 12.62
C LEU A 460 -10.48 9.48 13.42
N GLY A 461 -10.57 8.53 14.34
CA GLY A 461 -11.75 8.34 15.17
C GLY A 461 -11.38 7.93 16.60
N MET A 462 -12.40 7.83 17.48
CA MET A 462 -12.23 7.50 18.89
C MET A 462 -11.49 6.17 19.09
N VAL A 463 -11.64 5.19 18.20
CA VAL A 463 -10.93 3.89 18.28
C VAL A 463 -9.40 4.07 18.25
N VAL A 464 -8.89 4.96 17.40
CA VAL A 464 -7.45 5.29 17.33
C VAL A 464 -7.02 6.03 18.59
N ALA A 465 -7.80 7.03 19.01
CA ALA A 465 -7.53 7.85 20.19
C ALA A 465 -7.45 7.01 21.47
N GLU A 466 -8.41 6.11 21.67
CA GLU A 466 -8.41 5.20 22.83
C GLU A 466 -7.25 4.19 22.80
N SER A 467 -6.87 3.70 21.61
CA SER A 467 -5.72 2.81 21.46
C SER A 467 -4.41 3.50 21.86
N LEU A 468 -4.22 4.74 21.44
CA LEU A 468 -3.06 5.57 21.82
C LEU A 468 -3.06 5.84 23.33
N LYS A 469 -4.18 6.31 23.89
CA LYS A 469 -4.32 6.58 25.32
C LYS A 469 -3.98 5.34 26.16
N ARG A 470 -4.52 4.19 25.77
CA ARG A 470 -4.25 2.91 26.47
C ARG A 470 -2.77 2.52 26.38
N TYR A 471 -2.14 2.70 25.23
CA TYR A 471 -0.73 2.38 25.04
C TYR A 471 0.17 3.27 25.89
N PHE A 472 0.02 4.59 25.81
CA PHE A 472 0.87 5.54 26.54
C PHE A 472 0.61 5.58 28.06
N ALA A 473 -0.54 5.08 28.52
CA ALA A 473 -0.84 4.94 29.95
C ALA A 473 -0.07 3.78 30.62
N GLN A 474 0.38 2.79 29.84
CA GLN A 474 1.06 1.61 30.39
C GLN A 474 2.49 1.95 30.87
N GLU A 475 2.87 1.49 32.06
CA GLU A 475 4.21 1.72 32.61
C GLU A 475 5.32 1.13 31.73
N GLY A 476 5.08 -0.02 31.09
CA GLY A 476 6.00 -0.63 30.13
C GLY A 476 6.27 0.27 28.92
N SER A 477 5.24 0.92 28.38
CA SER A 477 5.36 1.86 27.25
C SER A 477 6.10 3.12 27.65
N LYS A 478 5.85 3.66 28.83
CA LYS A 478 6.56 4.84 29.35
C LYS A 478 8.06 4.56 29.52
N ARG A 479 8.38 3.40 30.14
CA ARG A 479 9.76 2.94 30.28
C ARG A 479 10.43 2.77 28.94
N LEU A 480 9.78 2.11 27.98
CA LEU A 480 10.30 1.91 26.64
C LEU A 480 10.62 3.23 25.95
N LEU A 481 9.72 4.21 25.97
CA LEU A 481 9.96 5.54 25.41
C LEU A 481 11.13 6.26 26.08
N GLN A 482 11.27 6.14 27.40
CA GLN A 482 12.38 6.69 28.11
C GLN A 482 13.73 6.06 27.70
N GLU A 483 13.78 4.73 27.60
CA GLU A 483 14.97 3.99 27.14
C GLU A 483 15.36 4.34 25.70
N LEU A 484 14.37 4.54 24.80
CA LEU A 484 14.63 5.00 23.42
C LEU A 484 15.20 6.42 23.38
N LYS A 485 14.71 7.32 24.24
CA LYS A 485 15.28 8.68 24.37
C LYS A 485 16.72 8.65 24.90
N GLU A 486 16.99 7.82 25.92
CA GLU A 486 18.34 7.63 26.44
C GLU A 486 19.30 7.06 25.40
N ALA A 487 18.78 6.21 24.50
CA ALA A 487 19.51 5.73 23.33
C ALA A 487 19.65 6.79 22.20
N SER A 488 19.14 8.01 22.39
CA SER A 488 19.16 9.10 21.42
C SER A 488 18.36 8.83 20.14
N VAL A 489 17.26 8.07 20.24
CA VAL A 489 16.33 7.90 19.12
C VAL A 489 15.49 9.16 18.98
N ASN A 490 15.37 9.65 17.75
CA ASN A 490 14.62 10.89 17.46
C ASN A 490 13.11 10.71 17.77
N MET A 491 12.56 11.64 18.57
CA MET A 491 11.14 11.69 18.95
C MET A 491 10.34 12.72 18.18
N ALA A 492 11.03 13.56 17.36
CA ALA A 492 10.41 14.66 16.64
C ALA A 492 10.08 14.30 15.18
N TYR A 493 8.99 14.85 14.68
CA TYR A 493 8.63 14.80 13.27
C TYR A 493 9.57 15.67 12.44
N LEU A 494 10.17 15.12 11.40
CA LEU A 494 11.15 15.80 10.54
C LEU A 494 10.58 16.23 9.18
N GLY A 495 9.29 15.98 8.92
CA GLY A 495 8.63 16.43 7.70
C GLY A 495 8.29 17.92 7.70
N GLU A 496 7.64 18.39 6.66
CA GLU A 496 7.20 19.79 6.57
C GLU A 496 6.25 20.12 7.73
N LYS A 497 6.62 21.14 8.49
CA LYS A 497 5.83 21.65 9.61
C LYS A 497 5.01 22.84 9.13
N VAL A 498 3.70 22.78 9.38
CA VAL A 498 2.87 23.98 9.24
C VAL A 498 3.24 24.94 10.36
N ALA A 499 3.59 26.17 10.01
CA ALA A 499 3.94 27.18 11.02
C ALA A 499 2.69 27.49 11.89
N ALA A 500 2.87 27.50 13.21
CA ALA A 500 1.76 27.77 14.14
C ALA A 500 1.14 29.17 13.96
N ASP A 501 1.89 30.10 13.39
CA ASP A 501 1.47 31.49 13.08
C ASP A 501 1.04 31.66 11.62
N ALA A 502 0.76 30.59 10.88
CA ALA A 502 0.32 30.67 9.50
C ALA A 502 -1.06 31.37 9.40
N ALA A 503 -1.25 32.18 8.36
CA ALA A 503 -2.39 33.09 8.20
C ALA A 503 -3.78 32.40 8.26
N LEU A 504 -3.85 31.09 7.97
CA LEU A 504 -5.07 30.29 7.96
C LEU A 504 -5.02 29.14 8.98
N SER A 505 -4.14 29.24 9.98
CA SER A 505 -3.96 28.18 10.98
C SER A 505 -5.28 27.84 11.69
N GLY A 506 -5.65 26.55 11.64
CA GLY A 506 -6.86 26.03 12.26
C GLY A 506 -8.16 26.24 11.46
N MET A 507 -8.14 26.94 10.32
CA MET A 507 -9.32 27.12 9.47
C MET A 507 -9.57 25.91 8.59
N THR A 508 -10.84 25.51 8.51
CA THR A 508 -11.30 24.50 7.54
C THR A 508 -11.75 25.19 6.26
N VAL A 509 -11.04 24.96 5.16
CA VAL A 509 -11.27 25.61 3.86
C VAL A 509 -11.79 24.60 2.84
N VAL A 510 -12.72 25.00 2.01
CA VAL A 510 -13.21 24.19 0.87
C VAL A 510 -12.91 24.92 -0.43
N LEU A 511 -12.30 24.21 -1.38
CA LEU A 511 -12.13 24.68 -2.75
C LEU A 511 -13.32 24.22 -3.60
N THR A 512 -13.93 25.11 -4.39
CA THR A 512 -15.03 24.77 -5.30
C THR A 512 -14.93 25.57 -6.60
N GLY A 513 -15.48 25.03 -7.69
CA GLY A 513 -15.39 25.66 -9.01
C GLY A 513 -14.04 25.46 -9.69
N LYS A 514 -13.91 25.99 -10.91
CA LYS A 514 -12.69 25.95 -11.72
C LYS A 514 -11.85 27.18 -11.39
N LEU A 515 -10.62 26.95 -10.94
CA LEU A 515 -9.61 27.99 -10.77
C LEU A 515 -8.96 28.29 -12.12
N GLU A 516 -8.63 29.54 -12.39
CA GLU A 516 -8.13 30.00 -13.71
C GLU A 516 -6.60 30.11 -13.75
N ARG A 517 -5.96 30.38 -12.60
CA ARG A 517 -4.53 30.66 -12.50
C ARG A 517 -3.76 29.60 -11.74
N LEU A 518 -4.38 29.02 -10.72
CA LEU A 518 -3.81 27.93 -9.94
C LEU A 518 -4.52 26.64 -10.30
N THR A 519 -3.78 25.55 -10.39
CA THR A 519 -4.41 24.24 -10.33
C THR A 519 -4.99 24.02 -8.94
N ARG A 520 -6.01 23.17 -8.83
CA ARG A 520 -6.62 22.84 -7.53
C ARG A 520 -5.60 22.27 -6.55
N SER A 521 -4.61 21.52 -7.06
CA SER A 521 -3.51 20.96 -6.27
C SER A 521 -2.58 22.05 -5.73
N GLU A 522 -2.23 23.05 -6.54
CA GLU A 522 -1.42 24.21 -6.10
C GLU A 522 -2.19 25.06 -5.11
N ALA A 523 -3.46 25.36 -5.35
CA ALA A 523 -4.32 26.09 -4.44
C ALA A 523 -4.46 25.35 -3.10
N LYS A 524 -4.63 24.02 -3.13
CA LYS A 524 -4.66 23.19 -1.94
C LYS A 524 -3.34 23.22 -1.19
N ALA A 525 -2.22 23.02 -1.88
CA ALA A 525 -0.88 23.06 -1.28
C ALA A 525 -0.59 24.43 -0.66
N LYS A 526 -0.97 25.54 -1.33
CA LYS A 526 -0.84 26.89 -0.80
C LYS A 526 -1.65 27.10 0.47
N LEU A 527 -2.94 26.70 0.48
CA LEU A 527 -3.78 26.78 1.66
C LEU A 527 -3.24 25.93 2.82
N GLU A 528 -2.79 24.72 2.56
CA GLU A 528 -2.20 23.83 3.56
C GLU A 528 -0.86 24.38 4.10
N SER A 529 -0.04 25.00 3.26
CA SER A 529 1.20 25.68 3.71
C SER A 529 0.92 26.89 4.59
N LEU A 530 -0.25 27.52 4.42
CA LEU A 530 -0.75 28.62 5.26
C LEU A 530 -1.51 28.12 6.51
N GLY A 531 -1.51 26.83 6.79
CA GLY A 531 -2.10 26.25 7.99
C GLY A 531 -3.58 25.88 7.88
N ALA A 532 -4.20 26.05 6.71
CA ALA A 532 -5.58 25.67 6.51
C ALA A 532 -5.76 24.17 6.37
N LYS A 533 -6.86 23.65 6.87
CA LYS A 533 -7.35 22.30 6.60
C LYS A 533 -8.25 22.32 5.36
N VAL A 534 -7.77 21.78 4.22
CA VAL A 534 -8.58 21.75 3.00
C VAL A 534 -9.44 20.50 2.97
N THR A 535 -10.76 20.66 2.85
CA THR A 535 -11.75 19.57 2.82
C THR A 535 -12.56 19.55 1.52
N GLY A 536 -13.07 18.37 1.15
CA GLY A 536 -13.80 18.16 -0.10
C GLY A 536 -15.28 18.54 -0.05
N SER A 537 -15.86 18.81 1.13
CA SER A 537 -17.30 19.08 1.29
C SER A 537 -17.58 20.21 2.26
N VAL A 538 -18.59 21.03 1.95
CA VAL A 538 -19.05 22.13 2.79
C VAL A 538 -19.95 21.60 3.91
N SER A 539 -19.64 21.99 5.16
CA SER A 539 -20.39 21.63 6.36
C SER A 539 -20.43 22.81 7.35
N LYS A 540 -21.15 22.68 8.44
CA LYS A 540 -21.14 23.67 9.54
C LYS A 540 -19.78 23.91 10.20
N LYS A 541 -18.80 23.03 9.89
CA LYS A 541 -17.40 23.13 10.38
C LYS A 541 -16.48 23.80 9.35
N THR A 542 -17.00 24.24 8.21
CA THR A 542 -16.24 24.93 7.18
C THR A 542 -16.18 26.42 7.53
N ASP A 543 -14.98 26.98 7.64
CA ASP A 543 -14.75 28.38 7.99
C ASP A 543 -14.71 29.30 6.77
N LEU A 544 -14.19 28.76 5.65
CA LEU A 544 -13.98 29.51 4.42
C LEU A 544 -14.21 28.62 3.19
N VAL A 545 -14.77 29.21 2.15
CA VAL A 545 -14.85 28.60 0.82
C VAL A 545 -14.10 29.47 -0.18
N VAL A 546 -13.14 28.90 -0.90
CA VAL A 546 -12.50 29.58 -2.05
C VAL A 546 -13.19 29.07 -3.31
N ALA A 547 -13.83 29.99 -4.03
CA ALA A 547 -14.68 29.69 -5.18
C ALA A 547 -14.04 30.22 -6.47
N GLY A 548 -13.79 29.31 -7.42
CA GLY A 548 -13.49 29.66 -8.81
C GLY A 548 -14.75 29.82 -9.67
N SER A 549 -14.56 29.90 -10.99
CA SER A 549 -15.67 29.94 -11.95
C SER A 549 -16.47 28.61 -11.91
N ASP A 550 -17.77 28.68 -12.21
CA ASP A 550 -18.70 27.54 -12.21
C ASP A 550 -18.76 26.75 -10.89
N ALA A 551 -18.65 27.45 -9.77
CA ALA A 551 -18.75 26.89 -8.43
C ALA A 551 -20.18 26.42 -8.15
N GLY A 552 -20.46 25.12 -8.32
CA GLY A 552 -21.79 24.50 -8.24
C GLY A 552 -22.40 24.42 -6.83
N SER A 553 -22.97 23.27 -6.47
CA SER A 553 -23.74 23.04 -5.24
C SER A 553 -22.99 23.37 -3.92
N LYS A 554 -21.68 23.32 -3.90
CA LYS A 554 -20.87 23.67 -2.72
C LYS A 554 -20.92 25.16 -2.40
N LEU A 555 -20.93 26.03 -3.43
CA LEU A 555 -21.06 27.48 -3.23
C LEU A 555 -22.44 27.82 -2.68
N THR A 556 -23.51 27.25 -3.26
CA THR A 556 -24.88 27.42 -2.78
C THR A 556 -24.99 27.01 -1.31
N LYS A 557 -24.45 25.86 -0.96
CA LYS A 557 -24.45 25.35 0.41
C LYS A 557 -23.64 26.22 1.37
N ALA A 558 -22.53 26.81 0.93
CA ALA A 558 -21.75 27.75 1.74
C ALA A 558 -22.55 29.00 2.04
N GLN A 559 -23.27 29.55 1.04
CA GLN A 559 -24.16 30.71 1.19
C GLN A 559 -25.33 30.44 2.14
N GLU A 560 -25.94 29.24 2.01
CA GLU A 560 -27.03 28.81 2.93
C GLU A 560 -26.55 28.68 4.38
N LEU A 561 -25.32 28.29 4.60
CA LEU A 561 -24.73 28.14 5.92
C LEU A 561 -24.06 29.42 6.45
N GLY A 562 -24.04 30.52 5.65
CA GLY A 562 -23.44 31.79 6.02
C GLY A 562 -21.92 31.75 6.15
N ILE A 563 -21.27 30.83 5.42
CA ILE A 563 -19.81 30.64 5.43
C ILE A 563 -19.16 31.70 4.54
N GLN A 564 -18.02 32.25 4.98
CA GLN A 564 -17.26 33.23 4.21
C GLN A 564 -16.80 32.61 2.88
N VAL A 565 -16.96 33.36 1.79
CA VAL A 565 -16.57 32.94 0.44
C VAL A 565 -15.59 33.97 -0.12
N GLU A 566 -14.44 33.49 -0.57
CA GLU A 566 -13.39 34.26 -1.23
C GLU A 566 -13.15 33.71 -2.64
N ASP A 567 -12.47 34.49 -3.47
CA ASP A 567 -12.11 34.11 -4.82
C ASP A 567 -10.64 33.66 -4.94
N GLU A 568 -10.25 33.24 -6.14
CA GLU A 568 -8.88 32.84 -6.45
C GLU A 568 -7.88 33.99 -6.28
N ALA A 569 -8.29 35.24 -6.60
CA ALA A 569 -7.44 36.42 -6.47
C ALA A 569 -7.08 36.71 -4.99
N TRP A 570 -8.02 36.47 -4.09
CA TRP A 570 -7.77 36.53 -2.66
C TRP A 570 -6.72 35.49 -2.25
N LEU A 571 -6.86 34.23 -2.71
CA LEU A 571 -5.90 33.18 -2.40
C LEU A 571 -4.49 33.51 -2.93
N GLU A 572 -4.39 34.13 -4.10
CA GLU A 572 -3.09 34.57 -4.65
C GLU A 572 -2.43 35.66 -3.81
N SER A 573 -3.23 36.53 -3.20
CA SER A 573 -2.74 37.67 -2.40
C SER A 573 -2.17 37.28 -1.03
N LEU A 574 -2.43 36.06 -0.56
CA LEU A 574 -1.84 35.46 0.65
C LEU A 574 -0.40 34.97 0.37
#